data_425f23d693299938e2edd2e8b90ac48c
#
_entry.id   425f23d693299938e2edd2e8b90ac48c
#
_cell.length_a   1.000
_cell.length_b   1.000
_cell.length_c   1.000
_cell.angle_alpha   90.00
_cell.angle_beta   90.00
_cell.angle_gamma   90.00
#
_symmetry.space_group_name_H-M   'P 1'
#
loop_
_entity.id
_entity.type
_entity.pdbx_description
1 polymer ?
#
loop_
_entity_poly.entity_id
_entity_poly.type
_entity_poly.pdbx_seq_one_letter_code
_entity_poly.pdbx_strand_id
1 'polypeptide(L)'
;MATDFSFFIYDYESFGINPASDRPAQFAGIRTDADFNIIGEPVMLYCKQTNDYLPAPEAVMVTGITPQECNEKGISEPEFSAKILAEFSQPNTCVMGYNNIRYDDEMTRYTFYRNFIDPYEYSWKNGNSRWDLLDVVRACYALRPEGINWAYDDDGMPSFRLEKLTKANGIEHENAHDAMADVYATIAMAKLIKIGRASCRERV
;
A
#
# COMPACT_ATOMS: atom_id res chain seq x y z
N MET A 1 -13.12 -9.47 -25.44
CA MET A 1 -11.76 -9.63 -24.91
C MET A 1 -11.92 -9.56 -23.40
N ALA A 2 -11.49 -10.56 -22.65
CA ALA A 2 -11.44 -10.46 -21.19
C ALA A 2 -10.47 -9.31 -20.90
N THR A 3 -10.95 -8.28 -20.21
CA THR A 3 -10.08 -7.22 -19.70
C THR A 3 -9.18 -7.86 -18.66
N ASP A 4 -7.88 -7.80 -18.89
CA ASP A 4 -6.91 -8.46 -18.02
C ASP A 4 -7.02 -7.89 -16.62
N PHE A 5 -7.17 -8.80 -15.64
CA PHE A 5 -7.20 -8.46 -14.21
C PHE A 5 -5.81 -7.95 -13.79
N SER A 6 -5.79 -6.88 -13.00
CA SER A 6 -4.54 -6.33 -12.45
C SER A 6 -4.67 -6.02 -10.98
N PHE A 7 -3.53 -6.08 -10.27
CA PHE A 7 -3.41 -5.45 -8.96
C PHE A 7 -2.81 -4.06 -9.13
N PHE A 8 -3.27 -3.12 -8.32
CA PHE A 8 -2.57 -1.86 -8.09
C PHE A 8 -2.15 -1.84 -6.62
N ILE A 9 -0.85 -2.06 -6.39
CA ILE A 9 -0.28 -2.12 -5.04
C ILE A 9 0.18 -0.72 -4.68
N TYR A 10 -0.25 -0.22 -3.51
CA TYR A 10 -0.03 1.16 -3.11
C TYR A 10 0.23 1.30 -1.62
N ASP A 11 0.81 2.45 -1.27
CA ASP A 11 1.11 2.86 0.10
C ASP A 11 1.08 4.38 0.23
N TYR A 12 0.79 4.89 1.43
CA TYR A 12 0.79 6.30 1.77
C TYR A 12 1.77 6.60 2.90
N GLU A 13 2.50 7.69 2.74
CA GLU A 13 3.07 8.41 3.87
C GLU A 13 2.20 9.62 4.20
N SER A 14 2.05 9.91 5.49
CA SER A 14 1.15 10.97 5.96
C SER A 14 1.76 11.80 7.06
N PHE A 15 1.17 12.97 7.30
CA PHE A 15 1.61 13.91 8.31
C PHE A 15 0.95 13.70 9.68
N GLY A 16 0.40 12.52 9.94
CA GLY A 16 -0.17 12.13 11.22
C GLY A 16 -0.78 10.74 11.19
N ILE A 17 -1.37 10.31 12.28
CA ILE A 17 -1.88 8.94 12.46
C ILE A 17 -3.40 8.82 12.32
N ASN A 18 -4.10 9.94 12.16
CA ASN A 18 -5.56 9.96 12.03
C ASN A 18 -5.97 10.29 10.58
N PRO A 19 -6.36 9.31 9.76
CA PRO A 19 -6.68 9.52 8.35
C PRO A 19 -7.87 10.47 8.12
N ALA A 20 -8.72 10.68 9.11
CA ALA A 20 -9.86 11.59 9.01
C ALA A 20 -9.46 13.08 9.06
N SER A 21 -8.43 13.41 9.81
CA SER A 21 -7.98 14.80 10.04
C SER A 21 -6.63 15.10 9.41
N ASP A 22 -5.77 14.10 9.31
CA ASP A 22 -4.43 14.28 8.81
C ASP A 22 -4.37 14.28 7.27
N ARG A 23 -3.27 14.78 6.74
CA ARG A 23 -3.08 14.97 5.30
C ARG A 23 -2.06 13.98 4.76
N PRO A 24 -2.25 13.48 3.53
CA PRO A 24 -1.22 12.71 2.86
C PRO A 24 0.01 13.55 2.58
N ALA A 25 1.19 12.96 2.72
CA ALA A 25 2.46 13.55 2.36
C ALA A 25 2.94 13.02 1.01
N GLN A 26 2.97 11.69 0.89
CA GLN A 26 3.41 10.97 -0.30
C GLN A 26 2.44 9.82 -0.60
N PHE A 27 2.34 9.47 -1.87
CA PHE A 27 1.67 8.28 -2.36
C PHE A 27 2.58 7.57 -3.34
N ALA A 28 2.71 6.27 -3.20
CA ALA A 28 3.36 5.42 -4.16
C ALA A 28 2.43 4.30 -4.61
N GLY A 29 2.57 3.87 -5.87
CA GLY A 29 1.79 2.76 -6.38
C GLY A 29 2.39 2.13 -7.62
N ILE A 30 2.20 0.83 -7.77
CA ILE A 30 2.69 0.04 -8.92
C ILE A 30 1.59 -0.90 -9.38
N ARG A 31 1.37 -0.94 -10.69
CA ARG A 31 0.46 -1.89 -11.33
C ARG A 31 1.18 -3.18 -11.67
N THR A 32 0.53 -4.31 -11.34
CA THR A 32 1.03 -5.65 -11.66
C THR A 32 -0.04 -6.48 -12.34
N ASP A 33 0.39 -7.53 -13.04
CA ASP A 33 -0.51 -8.61 -13.49
C ASP A 33 -0.96 -9.49 -12.32
N ALA A 34 -1.73 -10.55 -12.62
CA ALA A 34 -2.20 -11.53 -11.65
C ALA A 34 -1.06 -12.37 -11.02
N ASP A 35 0.12 -12.34 -11.58
CA ASP A 35 1.33 -13.02 -11.10
C ASP A 35 2.28 -12.09 -10.33
N PHE A 36 1.82 -10.85 -10.07
CA PHE A 36 2.59 -9.79 -9.43
C PHE A 36 3.82 -9.33 -10.24
N ASN A 37 3.86 -9.56 -11.57
CA ASN A 37 4.86 -8.95 -12.43
C ASN A 37 4.45 -7.51 -12.71
N ILE A 38 5.39 -6.59 -12.63
CA ILE A 38 5.16 -5.16 -12.88
C ILE A 38 4.83 -4.97 -14.37
N ILE A 39 3.71 -4.30 -14.66
CA ILE A 39 3.19 -4.06 -16.03
C ILE A 39 2.99 -2.58 -16.36
N GLY A 40 3.32 -1.68 -15.45
CA GLY A 40 3.19 -0.23 -15.62
C GLY A 40 4.37 0.51 -15.00
N GLU A 41 4.44 1.80 -15.27
CA GLU A 41 5.41 2.68 -14.62
C GLU A 41 5.01 2.92 -13.17
N PRO A 42 5.99 2.96 -12.24
CA PRO A 42 5.72 3.34 -10.86
C PRO A 42 5.15 4.76 -10.77
N VAL A 43 4.12 4.91 -9.97
CA VAL A 43 3.52 6.21 -9.65
C VAL A 43 4.04 6.67 -8.29
N MET A 44 4.64 7.86 -8.24
CA MET A 44 5.06 8.51 -7.01
C MET A 44 4.60 9.96 -7.01
N LEU A 45 3.85 10.35 -6.00
CA LEU A 45 3.25 11.67 -5.90
C LEU A 45 3.52 12.25 -4.51
N TYR A 46 3.86 13.54 -4.45
CA TYR A 46 3.85 14.31 -3.21
C TYR A 46 2.63 15.22 -3.18
N CYS A 47 2.01 15.36 -2.01
CA CYS A 47 0.85 16.22 -1.80
C CYS A 47 1.28 17.54 -1.15
N LYS A 48 1.01 18.67 -1.82
CA LYS A 48 1.25 20.01 -1.23
C LYS A 48 0.41 20.19 0.02
N GLN A 49 1.04 20.75 1.05
CA GLN A 49 0.36 21.05 2.29
C GLN A 49 -0.26 22.46 2.23
N THR A 50 -1.43 22.58 2.81
CA THR A 50 -2.15 23.86 2.92
C THR A 50 -1.74 24.60 4.20
N ASN A 51 -1.88 25.94 4.22
CA ASN A 51 -1.47 26.75 5.35
C ASN A 51 -2.41 26.65 6.57
N ASP A 52 -3.52 25.94 6.45
CA ASP A 52 -4.52 25.71 7.50
C ASP A 52 -4.33 24.37 8.24
N TYR A 53 -3.25 23.64 7.92
CA TYR A 53 -2.93 22.36 8.53
C TYR A 53 -1.52 22.37 9.12
N LEU A 54 -1.38 21.83 10.33
CA LEU A 54 -0.09 21.68 11.00
C LEU A 54 0.28 20.18 11.06
N PRO A 55 1.30 19.75 10.33
CA PRO A 55 1.82 18.40 10.39
C PRO A 55 2.31 18.00 11.78
N ALA A 56 2.10 16.74 12.17
CA ALA A 56 2.65 16.18 13.39
C ALA A 56 4.17 16.03 13.26
N PRO A 57 4.99 16.62 14.14
CA PRO A 57 6.45 16.51 14.07
C PRO A 57 6.94 15.05 14.12
N GLU A 58 6.26 14.21 14.88
CA GLU A 58 6.57 12.78 15.01
C GLU A 58 6.44 12.04 13.67
N ALA A 59 5.42 12.37 12.87
CA ALA A 59 5.25 11.79 11.54
C ALA A 59 6.40 12.18 10.62
N VAL A 60 6.81 13.46 10.64
CA VAL A 60 7.96 13.94 9.87
C VAL A 60 9.26 13.25 10.28
N MET A 61 9.43 12.99 11.57
CA MET A 61 10.62 12.28 12.07
C MET A 61 10.66 10.81 11.65
N VAL A 62 9.51 10.17 11.53
CA VAL A 62 9.40 8.76 11.12
C VAL A 62 9.59 8.61 9.62
N THR A 63 8.88 9.41 8.81
CA THR A 63 8.90 9.29 7.34
C THR A 63 10.10 9.99 6.71
N GLY A 64 10.69 10.97 7.40
CA GLY A 64 11.72 11.86 6.85
C GLY A 64 11.18 12.89 5.84
N ILE A 65 9.88 12.85 5.51
CA ILE A 65 9.27 13.77 4.54
C ILE A 65 8.85 15.05 5.25
N THR A 66 9.36 16.17 4.75
CA THR A 66 9.03 17.49 5.32
C THR A 66 7.89 18.17 4.55
N PRO A 67 7.09 19.04 5.21
CA PRO A 67 6.10 19.87 4.52
C PRO A 67 6.71 20.76 3.43
N GLN A 68 7.96 21.21 3.63
CA GLN A 68 8.71 22.00 2.65
C GLN A 68 8.99 21.20 1.39
N GLU A 69 9.42 19.96 1.53
CA GLU A 69 9.64 19.04 0.42
C GLU A 69 8.35 18.78 -0.35
N CYS A 70 7.25 18.53 0.36
CA CYS A 70 5.93 18.37 -0.26
C CYS A 70 5.47 19.63 -1.00
N ASN A 71 5.79 20.81 -0.49
CA ASN A 71 5.44 22.06 -1.17
C ASN A 71 6.31 22.35 -2.40
N GLU A 72 7.55 21.89 -2.41
CA GLU A 72 8.47 22.02 -3.55
C GLU A 72 8.16 21.00 -4.67
N LYS A 73 8.03 19.71 -4.31
CA LYS A 73 7.90 18.60 -5.26
C LYS A 73 6.44 18.24 -5.57
N GLY A 74 5.52 18.63 -4.70
CA GLY A 74 4.15 18.14 -4.70
C GLY A 74 3.21 18.90 -5.64
N ILE A 75 2.05 18.28 -5.82
CA ILE A 75 0.89 18.82 -6.53
C ILE A 75 -0.23 19.13 -5.53
N SER A 76 -1.24 19.89 -5.94
CA SER A 76 -2.38 20.20 -5.07
C SER A 76 -3.16 18.94 -4.68
N GLU A 77 -3.81 18.93 -3.50
CA GLU A 77 -4.59 17.76 -3.04
C GLU A 77 -5.70 17.34 -4.04
N PRO A 78 -6.42 18.27 -4.72
CA PRO A 78 -7.37 17.89 -5.78
C PRO A 78 -6.70 17.16 -6.95
N GLU A 79 -5.55 17.64 -7.42
CA GLU A 79 -4.79 17.01 -8.50
C GLU A 79 -4.20 15.65 -8.08
N PHE A 80 -3.68 15.58 -6.87
CA PHE A 80 -3.18 14.36 -6.22
C PHE A 80 -4.28 13.30 -6.18
N SER A 81 -5.47 13.65 -5.68
CA SER A 81 -6.64 12.78 -5.62
C SER A 81 -7.11 12.31 -7.00
N ALA A 82 -7.12 13.21 -7.99
CA ALA A 82 -7.53 12.87 -9.34
C ALA A 82 -6.57 11.86 -10.01
N LYS A 83 -5.27 12.00 -9.79
CA LYS A 83 -4.27 11.05 -10.31
C LYS A 83 -4.39 9.67 -9.66
N ILE A 84 -4.61 9.61 -8.34
CA ILE A 84 -4.83 8.34 -7.64
C ILE A 84 -6.13 7.68 -8.13
N LEU A 85 -7.21 8.45 -8.26
CA LEU A 85 -8.49 7.94 -8.78
C LEU A 85 -8.32 7.36 -10.18
N ALA A 86 -7.55 8.01 -11.06
CA ALA A 86 -7.30 7.53 -12.41
C ALA A 86 -6.65 6.13 -12.44
N GLU A 87 -5.73 5.87 -11.50
CA GLU A 87 -5.13 4.54 -11.35
C GLU A 87 -6.10 3.53 -10.74
N PHE A 88 -6.78 3.90 -9.67
CA PHE A 88 -7.70 3.00 -8.97
C PHE A 88 -8.92 2.62 -9.80
N SER A 89 -9.40 3.53 -10.68
CA SER A 89 -10.63 3.34 -11.46
C SER A 89 -10.44 2.56 -12.77
N GLN A 90 -9.22 2.14 -13.10
CA GLN A 90 -9.01 1.29 -14.27
C GLN A 90 -9.81 -0.03 -14.09
N PRO A 91 -10.47 -0.52 -15.17
CA PRO A 91 -11.32 -1.71 -15.05
C PRO A 91 -10.59 -2.96 -14.59
N ASN A 92 -11.27 -3.80 -13.79
CA ASN A 92 -10.76 -5.05 -13.22
C ASN A 92 -9.49 -4.88 -12.39
N THR A 93 -9.36 -3.74 -11.71
CA THR A 93 -8.28 -3.47 -10.77
C THR A 93 -8.66 -3.93 -9.37
N CYS A 94 -7.79 -4.72 -8.74
CA CYS A 94 -7.80 -4.93 -7.30
C CYS A 94 -6.78 -3.98 -6.66
N VAL A 95 -7.25 -2.97 -5.94
CA VAL A 95 -6.36 -2.11 -5.16
C VAL A 95 -5.95 -2.83 -3.88
N MET A 96 -4.67 -2.85 -3.58
CA MET A 96 -4.11 -3.63 -2.48
C MET A 96 -2.88 -2.96 -1.87
N GLY A 97 -2.72 -3.05 -0.56
CA GLY A 97 -1.53 -2.64 0.16
C GLY A 97 -1.19 -3.62 1.27
N TYR A 98 -0.35 -3.20 2.19
CA TYR A 98 -0.03 -3.93 3.40
C TYR A 98 -0.62 -3.23 4.62
N ASN A 99 -1.62 -3.82 5.27
CA ASN A 99 -2.44 -3.21 6.33
C ASN A 99 -3.27 -2.00 5.86
N ASN A 100 -3.51 -1.90 4.56
CA ASN A 100 -4.16 -0.76 3.93
C ASN A 100 -5.63 -0.56 4.35
N ILE A 101 -6.38 -1.62 4.62
CA ILE A 101 -7.81 -1.51 5.00
C ILE A 101 -7.98 -0.67 6.28
N ARG A 102 -7.01 -0.67 7.17
CA ARG A 102 -7.10 0.01 8.46
C ARG A 102 -6.58 1.45 8.43
N TYR A 103 -5.78 1.81 7.43
CA TYR A 103 -5.18 3.13 7.36
C TYR A 103 -5.25 3.77 5.97
N ASP A 104 -4.62 3.19 4.95
CA ASP A 104 -4.48 3.78 3.61
C ASP A 104 -5.81 3.91 2.87
N ASP A 105 -6.69 2.93 3.01
CA ASP A 105 -8.06 2.98 2.48
C ASP A 105 -8.84 4.13 3.12
N GLU A 106 -8.70 4.33 4.43
CA GLU A 106 -9.36 5.43 5.12
C GLU A 106 -8.73 6.79 4.72
N MET A 107 -7.41 6.86 4.58
CA MET A 107 -6.72 8.04 4.05
C MET A 107 -7.25 8.40 2.65
N THR A 108 -7.36 7.40 1.76
CA THR A 108 -7.95 7.56 0.43
C THR A 108 -9.37 8.09 0.50
N ARG A 109 -10.22 7.49 1.32
CA ARG A 109 -11.65 7.85 1.46
C ARG A 109 -11.83 9.26 1.96
N TYR A 110 -11.14 9.65 3.03
CA TYR A 110 -11.23 11.00 3.56
C TYR A 110 -10.63 12.04 2.60
N THR A 111 -9.54 11.71 1.91
CA THR A 111 -8.95 12.58 0.89
C THR A 111 -9.90 12.76 -0.29
N PHE A 112 -10.50 11.69 -0.79
CA PHE A 112 -11.49 11.76 -1.87
C PHE A 112 -12.73 12.55 -1.46
N TYR A 113 -13.27 12.28 -0.26
CA TYR A 113 -14.43 12.99 0.26
C TYR A 113 -14.18 14.51 0.34
N ARG A 114 -13.02 14.95 0.84
CA ARG A 114 -12.66 16.38 0.90
C ARG A 114 -12.58 17.02 -0.47
N ASN A 115 -12.28 16.24 -1.50
CA ASN A 115 -12.13 16.71 -2.87
C ASN A 115 -13.37 16.42 -3.73
N PHE A 116 -14.52 16.15 -3.11
CA PHE A 116 -15.81 15.89 -3.79
C PHE A 116 -15.78 14.71 -4.77
N ILE A 117 -14.92 13.73 -4.52
CA ILE A 117 -14.84 12.45 -5.22
C ILE A 117 -15.59 11.41 -4.39
N ASP A 118 -16.33 10.50 -5.06
CA ASP A 118 -16.98 9.39 -4.35
C ASP A 118 -15.89 8.52 -3.69
N PRO A 119 -15.95 8.34 -2.33
CA PRO A 119 -14.89 7.67 -1.59
C PRO A 119 -14.88 6.15 -1.71
N TYR A 120 -15.86 5.54 -2.40
CA TYR A 120 -16.04 4.09 -2.43
C TYR A 120 -16.07 3.50 -3.85
N GLU A 121 -16.45 4.27 -4.88
CA GLU A 121 -16.65 3.76 -6.26
C GLU A 121 -15.46 2.98 -6.80
N TYR A 122 -14.24 3.43 -6.52
CA TYR A 122 -13.01 2.81 -7.00
C TYR A 122 -12.88 1.34 -6.58
N SER A 123 -13.51 0.94 -5.47
CA SER A 123 -13.35 -0.39 -4.86
C SER A 123 -14.39 -1.42 -5.31
N TRP A 124 -15.36 -1.04 -6.17
CA TRP A 124 -16.40 -1.97 -6.64
C TRP A 124 -16.88 -1.71 -8.08
N LYS A 125 -16.77 -0.48 -8.59
CA LYS A 125 -17.20 -0.13 -9.94
C LYS A 125 -16.25 -0.73 -10.98
N ASN A 126 -16.74 -0.97 -12.20
CA ASN A 126 -15.97 -1.49 -13.32
C ASN A 126 -15.29 -2.86 -13.08
N GLY A 127 -15.86 -3.71 -12.23
CA GLY A 127 -15.25 -4.99 -11.87
C GLY A 127 -14.09 -4.89 -10.89
N ASN A 128 -13.91 -3.72 -10.28
CA ASN A 128 -12.85 -3.45 -9.32
C ASN A 128 -13.13 -4.09 -7.96
N SER A 129 -12.08 -4.25 -7.20
CA SER A 129 -12.12 -4.77 -5.84
C SER A 129 -10.99 -4.16 -5.01
N ARG A 130 -10.99 -4.43 -3.71
CA ARG A 130 -9.89 -4.07 -2.81
C ARG A 130 -9.52 -5.25 -1.93
N TRP A 131 -8.27 -5.32 -1.52
CA TRP A 131 -7.79 -6.36 -0.62
C TRP A 131 -6.66 -5.83 0.27
N ASP A 132 -6.30 -6.64 1.27
CA ASP A 132 -5.19 -6.36 2.20
C ASP A 132 -4.27 -7.58 2.27
N LEU A 133 -3.00 -7.39 1.96
CA LEU A 133 -2.04 -8.47 1.98
C LEU A 133 -1.76 -8.97 3.41
N LEU A 134 -1.83 -8.11 4.43
CA LEU A 134 -1.62 -8.50 5.81
C LEU A 134 -2.59 -9.61 6.26
N ASP A 135 -3.86 -9.53 5.87
CA ASP A 135 -4.84 -10.56 6.25
C ASP A 135 -4.57 -11.88 5.53
N VAL A 136 -4.06 -11.83 4.29
CA VAL A 136 -3.60 -13.03 3.57
C VAL A 136 -2.37 -13.63 4.24
N VAL A 137 -1.41 -12.82 4.68
CA VAL A 137 -0.23 -13.26 5.45
C VAL A 137 -0.64 -13.98 6.73
N ARG A 138 -1.55 -13.40 7.50
CA ARG A 138 -2.11 -14.02 8.72
C ARG A 138 -2.80 -15.33 8.44
N ALA A 139 -3.59 -15.39 7.38
CA ALA A 139 -4.25 -16.63 6.96
C ALA A 139 -3.23 -17.70 6.53
N CYS A 140 -2.16 -17.33 5.85
CA CYS A 140 -1.08 -18.25 5.48
C CYS A 140 -0.36 -18.78 6.73
N TYR A 141 -0.03 -17.92 7.70
CA TYR A 141 0.56 -18.35 8.96
C TYR A 141 -0.29 -19.38 9.70
N ALA A 142 -1.59 -19.13 9.79
CA ALA A 142 -2.51 -20.00 10.53
C ALA A 142 -2.82 -21.31 9.83
N LEU A 143 -2.88 -21.33 8.51
CA LEU A 143 -3.40 -22.46 7.73
C LEU A 143 -2.31 -23.21 6.95
N ARG A 144 -1.24 -22.55 6.54
CA ARG A 144 -0.18 -23.10 5.68
C ARG A 144 1.13 -22.34 5.90
N PRO A 145 1.79 -22.56 7.05
CA PRO A 145 2.99 -21.78 7.42
C PRO A 145 4.25 -22.22 6.68
N GLU A 146 4.23 -23.35 5.95
CA GLU A 146 5.42 -23.93 5.34
C GLU A 146 5.92 -23.08 4.15
N GLY A 147 7.24 -22.99 4.01
CA GLY A 147 7.89 -22.29 2.89
C GLY A 147 8.05 -20.78 3.08
N ILE A 148 7.67 -20.26 4.24
CA ILE A 148 7.85 -18.86 4.63
C ILE A 148 8.64 -18.81 5.96
N ASN A 149 9.66 -17.98 6.04
CA ASN A 149 10.38 -17.70 7.27
C ASN A 149 9.61 -16.66 8.08
N TRP A 150 9.00 -17.11 9.16
CA TRP A 150 8.18 -16.24 10.02
C TRP A 150 9.04 -15.45 10.99
N ALA A 151 8.72 -14.17 11.15
CA ALA A 151 9.35 -13.32 12.13
C ALA A 151 8.65 -13.43 13.49
N TYR A 152 9.41 -13.30 14.56
CA TYR A 152 8.89 -13.30 15.92
C TYR A 152 9.39 -12.06 16.66
N ASP A 153 8.63 -11.60 17.63
CA ASP A 153 9.06 -10.57 18.58
C ASP A 153 9.86 -11.17 19.73
N ASP A 154 10.28 -10.30 20.66
CA ASP A 154 11.11 -10.69 21.80
C ASP A 154 10.37 -11.60 22.80
N ASP A 155 9.03 -11.59 22.78
CA ASP A 155 8.17 -12.45 23.59
C ASP A 155 7.85 -13.79 22.91
N GLY A 156 8.40 -14.03 21.73
CA GLY A 156 8.18 -15.25 20.94
C GLY A 156 6.84 -15.27 20.22
N MET A 157 6.13 -14.15 20.14
CA MET A 157 4.89 -14.03 19.38
C MET A 157 5.16 -13.73 17.90
N PRO A 158 4.34 -14.27 16.97
CA PRO A 158 4.54 -13.99 15.56
C PRO A 158 4.34 -12.51 15.24
N SER A 159 5.32 -11.93 14.57
CA SER A 159 5.25 -10.55 14.10
C SER A 159 4.93 -10.52 12.60
N PHE A 160 3.85 -9.81 12.26
CA PHE A 160 3.41 -9.63 10.88
C PHE A 160 3.77 -8.24 10.33
N ARG A 161 4.76 -7.56 10.92
CA ARG A 161 5.27 -6.29 10.39
C ARG A 161 6.04 -6.55 9.09
N LEU A 162 5.79 -5.71 8.07
CA LEU A 162 6.38 -5.88 6.74
C LEU A 162 7.90 -5.94 6.81
N GLU A 163 8.53 -4.99 7.51
CA GLU A 163 9.98 -4.91 7.66
C GLU A 163 10.61 -6.12 8.35
N LYS A 164 9.89 -6.75 9.30
CA LYS A 164 10.38 -7.97 9.96
C LYS A 164 10.25 -9.21 9.07
N LEU A 165 9.14 -9.31 8.33
CA LEU A 165 8.90 -10.44 7.42
C LEU A 165 9.81 -10.40 6.20
N THR A 166 10.01 -9.22 5.60
CA THR A 166 10.94 -9.06 4.48
C THR A 166 12.36 -9.44 4.88
N LYS A 167 12.83 -8.96 6.03
CA LYS A 167 14.15 -9.31 6.58
C LYS A 167 14.29 -10.81 6.83
N ALA A 168 13.28 -11.46 7.42
CA ALA A 168 13.30 -12.90 7.70
C ALA A 168 13.37 -13.76 6.41
N ASN A 169 12.87 -13.23 5.29
CA ASN A 169 12.82 -13.93 4.00
C ASN A 169 13.88 -13.43 3.00
N GLY A 170 14.84 -12.59 3.41
CA GLY A 170 15.90 -12.08 2.55
C GLY A 170 15.42 -11.18 1.42
N ILE A 171 14.28 -10.50 1.62
CA ILE A 171 13.73 -9.52 0.70
C ILE A 171 14.37 -8.16 1.04
N GLU A 172 14.95 -7.49 0.04
CA GLU A 172 15.51 -6.15 0.21
C GLU A 172 14.41 -5.16 0.58
N HIS A 173 14.62 -4.44 1.68
CA HIS A 173 13.71 -3.42 2.19
C HIS A 173 14.54 -2.42 3.02
N GLU A 174 15.39 -1.63 2.32
CA GLU A 174 16.40 -0.81 2.98
C GLU A 174 15.84 0.50 3.57
N ASN A 175 14.74 1.02 3.02
CA ASN A 175 14.13 2.28 3.43
C ASN A 175 12.68 2.07 3.87
N ALA A 176 12.47 1.39 4.99
CA ALA A 176 11.14 1.35 5.62
C ALA A 176 10.65 2.78 5.89
N HIS A 177 9.36 3.05 5.63
CA HIS A 177 8.74 4.38 5.63
C HIS A 177 9.14 5.29 4.45
N ASP A 178 9.55 4.70 3.33
CA ASP A 178 9.44 5.29 2.01
C ASP A 178 8.33 4.53 1.28
N ALA A 179 7.26 5.21 0.88
CA ALA A 179 6.08 4.55 0.31
C ALA A 179 6.42 3.67 -0.90
N MET A 180 7.40 4.04 -1.73
CA MET A 180 7.78 3.22 -2.88
C MET A 180 8.54 1.96 -2.45
N ALA A 181 9.40 2.04 -1.42
CA ALA A 181 10.10 0.88 -0.88
C ALA A 181 9.10 -0.11 -0.26
N ASP A 182 8.08 0.39 0.45
CA ASP A 182 7.01 -0.43 1.04
C ASP A 182 6.14 -1.10 -0.03
N VAL A 183 5.86 -0.43 -1.15
CA VAL A 183 5.18 -1.03 -2.31
C VAL A 183 5.98 -2.18 -2.92
N TYR A 184 7.30 -2.00 -3.16
CA TYR A 184 8.14 -3.08 -3.68
C TYR A 184 8.23 -4.26 -2.70
N ALA A 185 8.37 -4.00 -1.42
CA ALA A 185 8.39 -5.01 -0.37
C ALA A 185 7.06 -5.79 -0.33
N THR A 186 5.94 -5.09 -0.47
CA THR A 186 4.59 -5.69 -0.54
C THR A 186 4.44 -6.59 -1.76
N ILE A 187 4.90 -6.18 -2.95
CA ILE A 187 4.91 -7.01 -4.17
C ILE A 187 5.74 -8.28 -3.95
N ALA A 188 6.93 -8.14 -3.37
CA ALA A 188 7.81 -9.29 -3.12
C ALA A 188 7.19 -10.28 -2.12
N MET A 189 6.55 -9.78 -1.05
CA MET A 189 5.81 -10.61 -0.10
C MET A 189 4.61 -11.30 -0.75
N ALA A 190 3.87 -10.62 -1.63
CA ALA A 190 2.75 -11.20 -2.37
C ALA A 190 3.20 -12.36 -3.28
N LYS A 191 4.34 -12.18 -3.97
CA LYS A 191 4.98 -13.25 -4.76
C LYS A 191 5.37 -14.44 -3.90
N LEU A 192 6.03 -14.21 -2.76
CA LEU A 192 6.44 -15.25 -1.83
C LEU A 192 5.24 -16.07 -1.34
N ILE A 193 4.16 -15.42 -0.93
CA ILE A 193 2.93 -16.10 -0.50
C ILE A 193 2.30 -16.91 -1.63
N LYS A 194 2.28 -16.38 -2.85
CA LYS A 194 1.76 -17.08 -4.01
C LYS A 194 2.58 -18.32 -4.35
N ILE A 195 3.92 -18.23 -4.33
CA ILE A 195 4.85 -19.34 -4.58
C ILE A 195 4.72 -20.40 -3.48
N GLY A 196 4.66 -20.01 -2.21
CA GLY A 196 4.44 -20.92 -1.09
C GLY A 196 3.14 -21.73 -1.23
N ARG A 197 2.07 -21.13 -1.78
CA ARG A 197 0.81 -21.81 -2.09
C ARG A 197 0.93 -22.79 -3.27
N ALA A 198 1.78 -22.51 -4.27
CA ALA A 198 2.01 -23.40 -5.41
C ALA A 198 2.73 -24.69 -4.98
N SER A 199 3.75 -24.60 -4.12
CA SER A 199 4.48 -25.76 -3.61
C SER A 199 3.63 -26.71 -2.77
N CYS A 200 2.52 -26.24 -2.18
CA CYS A 200 1.54 -27.05 -1.47
C CYS A 200 0.56 -27.80 -2.40
N ARG A 201 0.36 -27.32 -3.64
CA ARG A 201 -0.51 -28.02 -4.62
C ARG A 201 0.12 -29.27 -5.22
N GLU A 202 1.43 -29.35 -5.23
CA GLU A 202 2.16 -30.50 -5.79
C GLU A 202 2.34 -31.68 -4.81
N ARG A 203 1.88 -31.54 -3.55
CA ARG A 203 2.01 -32.58 -2.50
C ARG A 203 0.70 -33.26 -2.12
N VAL A 204 -0.34 -33.14 -2.95
CA VAL A 204 -1.62 -33.87 -2.74
C VAL A 204 -1.81 -34.91 -3.83
#